data_342c97de563a9881899a34cf8dcd297a
#
_entry.id   342c97de563a9881899a34cf8dcd297a
#
_cell.length_a   1.000
_cell.length_b   1.000
_cell.length_c   1.000
_cell.angle_alpha   90.00
_cell.angle_beta   90.00
_cell.angle_gamma   90.00
#
_symmetry.space_group_name_H-M   'P 1'
#
loop_
_entity.id
_entity.type
_entity.pdbx_description
1 polymer ?
#
loop_
_entity_poly.entity_id
_entity_poly.type
_entity_poly.pdbx_seq_one_letter_code
_entity_poly.pdbx_strand_id
1 'polypeptide(L)'
;MRRLLSFIGILALMALGFGAGVFYMFFPRESVVLHQDAIVEGFTSEEARVSLKNDAGQYIDIEPTGEATTLFIFYPGGLVRPQAYEWLGVALTPLGVRTVIPVFTADLAVTAPSRATQLLEKLGGYERVVIGGHSLGGAMAARYALNNAGTLDGLVLMGAFSAESDNLSVFELPTLVLAAEHDGLATLSEIEAGLARLPR
;
A
#
# COMPACT_ATOMS: atom_id res chain seq x y z
N MET A 1 19.13 -26.65 -40.95
CA MET A 1 19.21 -27.19 -39.59
C MET A 1 20.13 -26.36 -38.67
N ARG A 2 21.41 -26.13 -38.97
CA ARG A 2 22.33 -25.32 -38.11
C ARG A 2 21.81 -23.90 -37.83
N ARG A 3 21.29 -23.16 -38.83
CA ARG A 3 20.77 -21.78 -38.64
C ARG A 3 19.51 -21.75 -37.74
N LEU A 4 18.65 -22.76 -37.83
CA LEU A 4 17.47 -22.87 -36.97
C LEU A 4 17.87 -23.15 -35.51
N LEU A 5 18.84 -24.04 -35.28
CA LEU A 5 19.38 -24.30 -33.95
C LEU A 5 20.06 -23.08 -33.34
N SER A 6 20.79 -22.29 -34.14
CA SER A 6 21.40 -21.05 -33.67
C SER A 6 20.33 -20.01 -33.30
N PHE A 7 19.25 -19.90 -34.07
CA PHE A 7 18.14 -18.99 -33.78
C PHE A 7 17.41 -19.37 -32.49
N ILE A 8 17.14 -20.66 -32.29
CA ILE A 8 16.53 -21.18 -31.04
C ILE A 8 17.45 -20.90 -29.86
N GLY A 9 18.77 -21.10 -30.01
CA GLY A 9 19.75 -20.81 -28.96
C GLY A 9 19.77 -19.33 -28.56
N ILE A 10 19.69 -18.42 -29.52
CA ILE A 10 19.61 -16.98 -29.24
C ILE A 10 18.32 -16.63 -28.51
N LEU A 11 17.16 -17.14 -28.93
CA LEU A 11 15.89 -16.91 -28.23
C LEU A 11 15.91 -17.45 -26.80
N ALA A 12 16.50 -18.63 -26.57
CA ALA A 12 16.65 -19.19 -25.23
C ALA A 12 17.54 -18.33 -24.33
N LEU A 13 18.66 -17.81 -24.87
CA LEU A 13 19.55 -16.88 -24.14
C LEU A 13 18.85 -15.57 -23.81
N MET A 14 18.07 -15.01 -24.74
CA MET A 14 17.27 -13.82 -24.49
C MET A 14 16.21 -14.05 -23.39
N ALA A 15 15.51 -15.17 -23.45
CA ALA A 15 14.51 -15.55 -22.43
C ALA A 15 15.15 -15.76 -21.05
N LEU A 16 16.30 -16.40 -20.99
CA LEU A 16 17.07 -16.57 -19.74
C LEU A 16 17.57 -15.22 -19.21
N GLY A 17 18.12 -14.36 -20.07
CA GLY A 17 18.58 -13.03 -19.66
C GLY A 17 17.43 -12.15 -19.15
N PHE A 18 16.29 -12.17 -19.85
CA PHE A 18 15.10 -11.48 -19.41
C PHE A 18 14.57 -12.01 -18.05
N GLY A 19 14.46 -13.35 -17.93
CA GLY A 19 14.04 -13.99 -16.68
C GLY A 19 14.99 -13.70 -15.51
N ALA A 20 16.31 -13.73 -15.73
CA ALA A 20 17.29 -13.36 -14.72
C ALA A 20 17.21 -11.87 -14.34
N GLY A 21 16.97 -10.98 -15.30
CA GLY A 21 16.78 -9.56 -15.06
C GLY A 21 15.53 -9.26 -14.24
N VAL A 22 14.41 -9.90 -14.58
CA VAL A 22 13.16 -9.82 -13.81
C VAL A 22 13.38 -10.36 -12.40
N PHE A 23 14.00 -11.53 -12.28
CA PHE A 23 14.33 -12.12 -10.97
C PHE A 23 15.18 -11.16 -10.13
N TYR A 24 16.26 -10.63 -10.71
CA TYR A 24 17.14 -9.69 -10.01
C TYR A 24 16.41 -8.39 -9.60
N MET A 25 15.49 -7.91 -10.41
CA MET A 25 14.72 -6.70 -10.13
C MET A 25 13.73 -6.89 -8.97
N PHE A 26 13.14 -8.07 -8.82
CA PHE A 26 12.04 -8.28 -7.88
C PHE A 26 12.41 -9.07 -6.61
N PHE A 27 13.42 -9.94 -6.66
CA PHE A 27 13.68 -10.88 -5.57
C PHE A 27 14.76 -10.48 -4.55
N PRO A 28 15.91 -9.88 -4.91
CA PRO A 28 16.83 -9.40 -3.90
C PRO A 28 16.34 -8.07 -3.31
N ARG A 29 15.33 -8.13 -2.43
CA ARG A 29 14.89 -6.97 -1.67
C ARG A 29 15.69 -6.89 -0.37
N GLU A 30 16.24 -5.72 -0.10
CA GLU A 30 16.85 -5.43 1.19
C GLU A 30 15.82 -5.58 2.32
N SER A 31 16.30 -5.92 3.50
CA SER A 31 15.45 -5.96 4.68
C SER A 31 14.81 -4.60 4.94
N VAL A 32 13.61 -4.60 5.51
CA VAL A 32 12.97 -3.36 5.97
C VAL A 32 13.80 -2.78 7.11
N VAL A 33 14.23 -1.54 6.97
CA VAL A 33 14.98 -0.80 7.99
C VAL A 33 14.08 0.32 8.49
N LEU A 34 13.79 0.31 9.79
CA LEU A 34 12.96 1.31 10.43
C LEU A 34 13.73 2.61 10.68
N HIS A 35 12.99 3.70 10.92
CA HIS A 35 13.51 5.04 11.22
C HIS A 35 14.36 5.65 10.09
N GLN A 36 14.13 5.20 8.86
CA GLN A 36 14.68 5.83 7.66
C GLN A 36 13.61 6.73 7.04
N ASP A 37 13.46 7.92 7.59
CA ASP A 37 12.52 8.88 7.05
C ASP A 37 13.06 9.48 5.74
N ALA A 38 12.32 9.30 4.66
CA ALA A 38 12.67 9.82 3.34
C ALA A 38 12.28 11.31 3.17
N ILE A 39 11.53 11.90 4.10
CA ILE A 39 10.89 13.20 3.88
C ILE A 39 11.42 14.28 4.83
N VAL A 40 11.69 13.99 6.09
CA VAL A 40 12.15 14.99 7.06
C VAL A 40 13.13 14.38 8.05
N GLU A 41 14.34 14.93 8.13
CA GLU A 41 15.25 14.61 9.23
C GLU A 41 14.58 14.96 10.57
N GLY A 42 14.40 13.95 11.43
CA GLY A 42 13.93 14.16 12.79
C GLY A 42 12.41 14.13 12.97
N PHE A 43 11.62 13.58 12.04
CA PHE A 43 10.21 13.28 12.26
C PHE A 43 10.06 12.08 13.21
N THR A 44 10.52 12.24 14.44
CA THR A 44 10.32 11.29 15.54
C THR A 44 9.33 11.91 16.51
N SER A 45 8.23 11.22 16.78
CA SER A 45 7.34 11.59 17.87
C SER A 45 7.69 10.72 19.07
N GLU A 46 7.91 11.32 20.24
CA GLU A 46 7.96 10.59 21.51
C GLU A 46 6.64 9.86 21.81
N GLU A 47 5.59 10.20 21.08
CA GLU A 47 4.25 9.63 21.19
C GLU A 47 4.05 8.39 20.31
N ALA A 48 5.02 8.00 19.48
CA ALA A 48 4.96 6.87 18.58
C ALA A 48 5.94 5.77 18.92
N ARG A 49 5.47 4.51 18.89
CA ARG A 49 6.31 3.31 18.91
C ARG A 49 6.27 2.65 17.55
N VAL A 50 7.42 2.63 16.86
CA VAL A 50 7.55 2.00 15.55
C VAL A 50 8.24 0.66 15.71
N SER A 51 7.66 -0.40 15.19
CA SER A 51 8.21 -1.75 15.25
C SER A 51 7.90 -2.57 13.99
N LEU A 52 8.80 -3.48 13.65
CA LEU A 52 8.58 -4.46 12.59
C LEU A 52 8.01 -5.74 13.19
N LYS A 53 6.83 -6.13 12.77
CA LYS A 53 6.10 -7.34 13.21
C LYS A 53 6.06 -8.38 12.11
N ASN A 54 5.86 -9.64 12.50
CA ASN A 54 5.73 -10.76 11.56
C ASN A 54 4.74 -11.84 12.04
N ASP A 55 3.76 -11.48 12.81
CA ASP A 55 2.77 -12.40 13.40
C ASP A 55 1.45 -12.48 12.64
N ALA A 56 1.28 -11.61 11.64
CA ALA A 56 0.25 -11.68 10.61
C ALA A 56 0.88 -11.43 9.22
N GLY A 57 2.05 -12.08 8.94
CA GLY A 57 3.04 -11.73 7.94
C GLY A 57 3.73 -10.40 8.28
N GLN A 58 4.71 -10.01 7.49
CA GLN A 58 5.53 -8.84 7.82
C GLN A 58 4.78 -7.52 7.61
N TYR A 59 4.84 -6.61 8.60
CA TYR A 59 4.30 -5.26 8.53
C TYR A 59 5.04 -4.32 9.50
N ILE A 60 5.08 -3.04 9.17
CA ILE A 60 5.48 -1.99 10.09
C ILE A 60 4.27 -1.63 10.94
N ASP A 61 4.46 -1.58 12.24
CA ASP A 61 3.45 -1.28 13.24
C ASP A 61 3.84 0.03 13.94
N ILE A 62 2.98 1.03 13.82
CA ILE A 62 3.18 2.37 14.39
C ILE A 62 2.04 2.62 15.37
N GLU A 63 2.36 2.44 16.65
CA GLU A 63 1.42 2.56 17.76
C GLU A 63 1.61 3.91 18.48
N PRO A 64 0.53 4.62 18.83
CA PRO A 64 0.62 5.71 19.79
C PRO A 64 1.05 5.17 21.16
N THR A 65 1.70 5.99 21.97
CA THR A 65 2.00 5.65 23.37
C THR A 65 0.77 5.71 24.27
N GLY A 66 -0.26 6.46 23.83
CA GLY A 66 -1.59 6.50 24.43
C GLY A 66 -2.56 5.48 23.85
N GLU A 67 -3.83 5.64 24.16
CA GLU A 67 -4.91 4.79 23.63
C GLU A 67 -5.10 5.00 22.13
N ALA A 68 -5.23 3.89 21.38
CA ALA A 68 -5.55 3.91 19.97
C ALA A 68 -7.01 3.52 19.75
N THR A 69 -7.84 4.42 19.26
CA THR A 69 -9.25 4.19 18.91
C THR A 69 -9.45 3.84 17.45
N THR A 70 -8.49 4.19 16.59
CA THR A 70 -8.57 3.99 15.14
C THR A 70 -7.41 3.14 14.66
N LEU A 71 -7.71 2.11 13.87
CA LEU A 71 -6.72 1.34 13.10
C LEU A 71 -6.70 1.85 11.67
N PHE A 72 -5.54 2.28 11.20
CA PHE A 72 -5.31 2.65 9.81
C PHE A 72 -4.39 1.65 9.13
N ILE A 73 -4.91 0.93 8.13
CA ILE A 73 -4.13 0.00 7.31
C ILE A 73 -3.75 0.73 6.03
N PHE A 74 -2.45 0.96 5.83
CA PHE A 74 -1.95 1.73 4.69
C PHE A 74 -1.14 0.87 3.72
N TYR A 75 -1.58 0.79 2.48
CA TYR A 75 -0.92 0.04 1.41
C TYR A 75 0.09 0.92 0.67
N PRO A 76 1.39 0.57 0.68
CA PRO A 76 2.45 1.31 -0.03
C PRO A 76 2.21 1.38 -1.54
N GLY A 77 2.78 2.39 -2.16
CA GLY A 77 2.86 2.51 -3.62
C GLY A 77 3.66 1.36 -4.25
N GLY A 78 3.40 1.09 -5.53
CA GLY A 78 4.11 0.04 -6.26
C GLY A 78 5.62 0.29 -6.30
N LEU A 79 6.40 -0.72 -5.92
CA LEU A 79 7.87 -0.70 -5.83
C LEU A 79 8.42 0.31 -4.80
N VAL A 80 7.58 0.88 -3.96
CA VAL A 80 7.97 1.76 -2.85
C VAL A 80 8.09 0.95 -1.57
N ARG A 81 9.21 1.10 -0.89
CA ARG A 81 9.47 0.42 0.39
C ARG A 81 8.49 0.91 1.47
N PRO A 82 7.94 0.03 2.32
CA PRO A 82 6.94 0.41 3.33
C PRO A 82 7.45 1.46 4.32
N GLN A 83 8.74 1.44 4.68
CA GLN A 83 9.34 2.42 5.59
C GLN A 83 9.30 3.87 5.07
N ALA A 84 9.12 4.08 3.77
CA ALA A 84 8.95 5.41 3.20
C ALA A 84 7.66 6.12 3.67
N TYR A 85 6.76 5.39 4.32
CA TYR A 85 5.49 5.92 4.85
C TYR A 85 5.42 5.93 6.38
N GLU A 86 6.52 5.64 7.10
CA GLU A 86 6.55 5.68 8.57
C GLU A 86 6.11 7.06 9.10
N TRP A 87 6.57 8.13 8.46
CA TRP A 87 6.22 9.51 8.81
C TRP A 87 4.70 9.74 8.89
N LEU A 88 3.94 9.13 7.97
CA LEU A 88 2.48 9.27 7.95
C LEU A 88 1.87 8.65 9.21
N GLY A 89 2.29 7.43 9.55
CA GLY A 89 1.82 6.77 10.76
C GLY A 89 2.21 7.53 12.02
N VAL A 90 3.45 7.99 12.11
CA VAL A 90 3.94 8.79 13.25
C VAL A 90 3.15 10.09 13.39
N ALA A 91 2.86 10.79 12.28
CA ALA A 91 2.06 12.02 12.29
C ALA A 91 0.62 11.83 12.78
N LEU A 92 0.08 10.62 12.67
CA LEU A 92 -1.29 10.30 13.07
C LEU A 92 -1.40 9.81 14.53
N THR A 93 -0.29 9.45 15.19
CA THR A 93 -0.33 8.94 16.57
C THR A 93 -0.92 9.94 17.60
N PRO A 94 -0.70 11.26 17.51
CA PRO A 94 -1.33 12.21 18.44
C PRO A 94 -2.87 12.23 18.34
N LEU A 95 -3.42 11.70 17.25
CA LEU A 95 -4.87 11.59 17.02
C LEU A 95 -5.45 10.26 17.49
N GLY A 96 -4.69 9.42 18.20
CA GLY A 96 -5.11 8.08 18.63
C GLY A 96 -5.25 7.08 17.48
N VAL A 97 -4.46 7.26 16.41
CA VAL A 97 -4.44 6.35 15.27
C VAL A 97 -3.24 5.42 15.36
N ARG A 98 -3.49 4.12 15.36
CA ARG A 98 -2.48 3.10 15.08
C ARG A 98 -2.42 2.86 13.58
N THR A 99 -1.25 3.00 12.99
CA THR A 99 -1.03 2.75 11.56
C THR A 99 -0.25 1.47 11.35
N VAL A 100 -0.73 0.61 10.46
CA VAL A 100 -0.03 -0.61 10.04
C VAL A 100 0.23 -0.57 8.54
N ILE A 101 1.49 -0.83 8.16
CA ILE A 101 1.95 -0.76 6.78
C ILE A 101 2.47 -2.15 6.39
N PRO A 102 1.69 -2.96 5.66
CA PRO A 102 2.10 -4.30 5.27
C PRO A 102 3.28 -4.27 4.30
N VAL A 103 4.16 -5.27 4.45
CA VAL A 103 5.22 -5.57 3.48
C VAL A 103 4.67 -6.54 2.45
N PHE A 104 4.69 -6.14 1.19
CA PHE A 104 4.21 -6.98 0.08
C PHE A 104 5.38 -7.63 -0.65
N THR A 105 5.11 -8.78 -1.29
CA THR A 105 6.07 -9.43 -2.17
C THR A 105 6.45 -8.48 -3.30
N ALA A 106 7.74 -8.29 -3.51
CA ALA A 106 8.30 -7.36 -4.50
C ALA A 106 7.85 -5.89 -4.33
N ASP A 107 7.39 -5.49 -3.12
CA ASP A 107 6.79 -4.18 -2.84
C ASP A 107 5.58 -3.87 -3.74
N LEU A 108 4.77 -4.88 -4.05
CA LEU A 108 3.60 -4.76 -4.92
C LEU A 108 2.33 -5.22 -4.20
N ALA A 109 1.45 -4.30 -3.82
CA ALA A 109 0.19 -4.59 -3.13
C ALA A 109 -0.75 -5.51 -3.93
N VAL A 110 -0.63 -5.54 -5.25
CA VAL A 110 -1.38 -6.46 -6.14
C VAL A 110 -1.07 -7.93 -5.88
N THR A 111 0.05 -8.25 -5.25
CA THR A 111 0.42 -9.65 -4.90
C THR A 111 -0.40 -10.22 -3.75
N ALA A 112 -1.01 -9.37 -2.92
CA ALA A 112 -1.85 -9.77 -1.81
C ALA A 112 -2.89 -8.67 -1.48
N PRO A 113 -3.86 -8.37 -2.37
CA PRO A 113 -4.80 -7.26 -2.18
C PRO A 113 -5.70 -7.44 -0.95
N SER A 114 -5.95 -8.68 -0.50
CA SER A 114 -6.71 -9.01 0.72
C SER A 114 -5.87 -9.02 2.00
N ARG A 115 -4.66 -8.50 1.97
CA ARG A 115 -3.74 -8.49 3.11
C ARG A 115 -4.35 -7.88 4.39
N ALA A 116 -5.21 -6.87 4.23
CA ALA A 116 -5.89 -6.23 5.35
C ALA A 116 -6.75 -7.20 6.18
N THR A 117 -7.33 -8.24 5.58
CA THR A 117 -8.13 -9.24 6.32
C THR A 117 -7.31 -9.90 7.43
N GLN A 118 -6.10 -10.37 7.12
CA GLN A 118 -5.21 -11.00 8.10
C GLN A 118 -4.79 -10.04 9.22
N LEU A 119 -4.59 -8.76 8.88
CA LEU A 119 -4.25 -7.73 9.84
C LEU A 119 -5.46 -7.42 10.75
N LEU A 120 -6.67 -7.34 10.19
CA LEU A 120 -7.90 -7.11 10.96
C LEU A 120 -8.22 -8.28 11.89
N GLU A 121 -8.05 -9.52 11.45
CA GLU A 121 -8.22 -10.71 12.29
C GLU A 121 -7.24 -10.71 13.47
N LYS A 122 -6.01 -10.22 13.26
CA LYS A 122 -4.97 -10.15 14.29
C LYS A 122 -5.13 -8.96 15.23
N LEU A 123 -5.49 -7.79 14.68
CA LEU A 123 -5.44 -6.50 15.36
C LEU A 123 -6.83 -5.92 15.66
N GLY A 124 -7.88 -6.71 15.60
CA GLY A 124 -9.26 -6.26 15.80
C GLY A 124 -9.52 -5.60 17.16
N GLY A 125 -10.69 -4.97 17.31
CA GLY A 125 -11.12 -4.34 18.55
C GLY A 125 -11.00 -2.82 18.59
N TYR A 126 -10.78 -2.18 17.43
CA TYR A 126 -10.80 -0.71 17.28
C TYR A 126 -12.23 -0.21 17.05
N GLU A 127 -12.51 1.01 17.51
CA GLU A 127 -13.77 1.69 17.27
C GLU A 127 -13.95 2.02 15.78
N ARG A 128 -12.84 2.31 15.10
CA ARG A 128 -12.81 2.66 13.68
C ARG A 128 -11.70 1.93 12.96
N VAL A 129 -12.02 1.48 11.76
CA VAL A 129 -11.09 0.85 10.84
C VAL A 129 -11.07 1.62 9.53
N VAL A 130 -9.93 2.17 9.19
CA VAL A 130 -9.70 2.89 7.94
C VAL A 130 -8.68 2.12 7.10
N ILE A 131 -8.95 1.98 5.81
CA ILE A 131 -7.97 1.49 4.85
C ILE A 131 -7.56 2.61 3.90
N GLY A 132 -6.33 2.59 3.45
CA GLY A 132 -5.88 3.54 2.44
C GLY A 132 -4.61 3.09 1.76
N GLY A 133 -4.10 3.92 0.86
CA GLY A 133 -2.83 3.64 0.21
C GLY A 133 -2.46 4.69 -0.81
N HIS A 134 -1.21 4.59 -1.26
CA HIS A 134 -0.63 5.46 -2.27
C HIS A 134 -0.54 4.75 -3.61
N SER A 135 -0.89 5.43 -4.72
CA SER A 135 -0.73 4.94 -6.08
C SER A 135 -1.32 3.52 -6.25
N LEU A 136 -0.55 2.51 -6.68
CA LEU A 136 -0.98 1.11 -6.78
C LEU A 136 -1.56 0.58 -5.45
N GLY A 137 -0.99 0.96 -4.31
CA GLY A 137 -1.50 0.59 -2.99
C GLY A 137 -2.89 1.17 -2.74
N GLY A 138 -3.15 2.42 -3.16
CA GLY A 138 -4.47 3.05 -3.08
C GLY A 138 -5.50 2.34 -3.95
N ALA A 139 -5.15 1.96 -5.19
CA ALA A 139 -6.03 1.17 -6.05
C ALA A 139 -6.36 -0.20 -5.43
N MET A 140 -5.39 -0.86 -4.77
CA MET A 140 -5.62 -2.14 -4.08
C MET A 140 -6.42 -1.96 -2.78
N ALA A 141 -6.26 -0.84 -2.07
CA ALA A 141 -7.11 -0.48 -0.93
C ALA A 141 -8.57 -0.24 -1.36
N ALA A 142 -8.80 0.44 -2.48
CA ALA A 142 -10.13 0.61 -3.06
C ALA A 142 -10.75 -0.75 -3.44
N ARG A 143 -9.98 -1.65 -4.05
CA ARG A 143 -10.42 -3.01 -4.36
C ARG A 143 -10.76 -3.82 -3.10
N TYR A 144 -9.96 -3.68 -2.05
CA TYR A 144 -10.28 -4.29 -0.76
C TYR A 144 -11.59 -3.75 -0.20
N ALA A 145 -11.76 -2.42 -0.21
CA ALA A 145 -12.96 -1.75 0.27
C ALA A 145 -14.22 -2.18 -0.49
N LEU A 146 -14.14 -2.38 -1.81
CA LEU A 146 -15.25 -2.88 -2.63
C LEU A 146 -15.83 -4.20 -2.10
N ASN A 147 -14.96 -5.09 -1.61
CA ASN A 147 -15.35 -6.42 -1.14
C ASN A 147 -15.63 -6.48 0.37
N ASN A 148 -15.30 -5.42 1.12
CA ASN A 148 -15.33 -5.41 2.59
C ASN A 148 -15.90 -4.11 3.16
N ALA A 149 -16.71 -3.36 2.42
CA ALA A 149 -17.19 -2.04 2.84
C ALA A 149 -17.88 -2.05 4.22
N GLY A 150 -18.60 -3.10 4.56
CA GLY A 150 -19.30 -3.23 5.86
C GLY A 150 -18.38 -3.43 7.07
N THR A 151 -17.07 -3.58 6.88
CA THR A 151 -16.08 -3.72 7.96
C THR A 151 -15.14 -2.51 8.06
N LEU A 152 -15.39 -1.48 7.28
CA LEU A 152 -14.55 -0.29 7.17
C LEU A 152 -15.36 0.96 7.50
N ASP A 153 -14.71 1.89 8.18
CA ASP A 153 -15.24 3.20 8.54
C ASP A 153 -14.68 4.32 7.64
N GLY A 154 -13.73 4.01 6.77
CA GLY A 154 -13.18 5.00 5.84
C GLY A 154 -12.19 4.43 4.82
N LEU A 155 -12.05 5.16 3.72
CA LEU A 155 -11.09 4.91 2.65
C LEU A 155 -10.24 6.15 2.38
N VAL A 156 -8.92 5.99 2.25
CA VAL A 156 -7.99 7.09 1.92
C VAL A 156 -7.20 6.74 0.67
N LEU A 157 -7.32 7.54 -0.38
CA LEU A 157 -6.60 7.40 -1.64
C LEU A 157 -5.62 8.55 -1.80
N MET A 158 -4.32 8.25 -1.88
CA MET A 158 -3.25 9.23 -2.07
C MET A 158 -2.62 9.03 -3.45
N GLY A 159 -2.73 10.02 -4.34
CA GLY A 159 -2.25 9.89 -5.71
C GLY A 159 -2.78 8.60 -6.36
N ALA A 160 -4.06 8.29 -6.17
CA ALA A 160 -4.68 7.04 -6.56
C ALA A 160 -6.16 7.20 -6.91
N PHE A 161 -6.65 6.28 -7.72
CA PHE A 161 -8.05 6.14 -8.07
C PHE A 161 -8.44 4.66 -8.14
N SER A 162 -9.75 4.37 -8.01
CA SER A 162 -10.27 3.00 -8.17
C SER A 162 -10.18 2.56 -9.64
N ALA A 163 -9.88 1.28 -9.88
CA ALA A 163 -9.94 0.73 -11.25
C ALA A 163 -11.37 0.87 -11.83
N GLU A 164 -11.48 0.87 -13.15
CA GLU A 164 -12.80 0.98 -13.82
C GLU A 164 -13.77 -0.14 -13.42
N SER A 165 -13.24 -1.32 -13.11
CA SER A 165 -14.02 -2.46 -12.61
C SER A 165 -14.47 -2.31 -11.15
N ASP A 166 -13.86 -1.40 -10.38
CA ASP A 166 -14.01 -1.30 -8.93
C ASP A 166 -14.90 -0.08 -8.60
N ASN A 167 -16.21 -0.26 -8.70
CA ASN A 167 -17.21 0.78 -8.44
C ASN A 167 -17.70 0.71 -6.98
N LEU A 168 -17.29 1.69 -6.18
CA LEU A 168 -17.66 1.84 -4.77
C LEU A 168 -18.82 2.83 -4.55
N SER A 169 -19.34 3.47 -5.59
CA SER A 169 -20.34 4.54 -5.47
C SER A 169 -21.66 4.11 -4.80
N VAL A 170 -21.88 2.80 -4.67
CA VAL A 170 -23.08 2.21 -4.04
C VAL A 170 -22.95 2.07 -2.52
N PHE A 171 -21.78 2.32 -1.94
CA PHE A 171 -21.53 2.20 -0.50
C PHE A 171 -21.57 3.57 0.19
N GLU A 172 -21.93 3.54 1.47
CA GLU A 172 -21.83 4.70 2.37
C GLU A 172 -20.50 4.62 3.14
N LEU A 173 -19.39 4.76 2.45
CA LEU A 173 -18.04 4.69 3.03
C LEU A 173 -17.35 6.05 2.89
N PRO A 174 -17.13 6.81 3.97
CA PRO A 174 -16.39 8.07 3.92
C PRO A 174 -15.06 7.90 3.18
N THR A 175 -14.86 8.68 2.14
CA THR A 175 -13.67 8.56 1.28
C THR A 175 -12.94 9.88 1.16
N LEU A 176 -11.64 9.86 1.50
CA LEU A 176 -10.72 10.98 1.29
C LEU A 176 -9.83 10.70 0.09
N VAL A 177 -9.78 11.63 -0.84
CA VAL A 177 -8.87 11.58 -2.00
C VAL A 177 -7.89 12.73 -1.91
N LEU A 178 -6.60 12.41 -1.91
CA LEU A 178 -5.49 13.36 -1.93
C LEU A 178 -4.82 13.27 -3.30
N ALA A 179 -4.86 14.36 -4.05
CA ALA A 179 -4.25 14.47 -5.37
C ALA A 179 -3.10 15.48 -5.34
N ALA A 180 -2.05 15.24 -6.11
CA ALA A 180 -0.97 16.17 -6.32
C ALA A 180 -1.08 16.82 -7.71
N GLU A 181 -0.94 18.13 -7.77
CA GLU A 181 -1.12 18.91 -9.00
C GLU A 181 -0.14 18.49 -10.12
N HIS A 182 1.07 18.08 -9.72
CA HIS A 182 2.15 17.72 -10.65
C HIS A 182 2.44 16.22 -10.67
N ASP A 183 1.47 15.38 -10.28
CA ASP A 183 1.62 13.93 -10.41
C ASP A 183 1.55 13.53 -11.89
N GLY A 184 2.65 12.96 -12.39
CA GLY A 184 2.76 12.51 -13.79
C GLY A 184 2.20 11.12 -14.05
N LEU A 185 1.77 10.38 -13.01
CA LEU A 185 1.25 9.02 -13.11
C LEU A 185 -0.24 8.94 -12.74
N ALA A 186 -0.65 9.54 -11.64
CA ALA A 186 -2.05 9.69 -11.24
C ALA A 186 -2.47 11.13 -11.44
N THR A 187 -2.68 11.52 -12.67
CA THR A 187 -3.00 12.90 -13.04
C THR A 187 -4.31 13.37 -12.43
N LEU A 188 -4.44 14.68 -12.20
CA LEU A 188 -5.70 15.25 -11.68
C LEU A 188 -6.92 14.82 -12.50
N SER A 189 -6.81 14.78 -13.83
CA SER A 189 -7.91 14.38 -14.71
C SER A 189 -8.32 12.91 -14.52
N GLU A 190 -7.37 12.01 -14.26
CA GLU A 190 -7.67 10.59 -13.98
C GLU A 190 -8.30 10.42 -12.60
N ILE A 191 -7.81 11.16 -11.60
CA ILE A 191 -8.38 11.17 -10.26
C ILE A 191 -9.81 11.73 -10.31
N GLU A 192 -10.04 12.86 -10.95
CA GLU A 192 -11.38 13.46 -11.12
C GLU A 192 -12.35 12.51 -11.84
N ALA A 193 -11.90 11.85 -12.92
CA ALA A 193 -12.69 10.82 -13.60
C ALA A 193 -12.99 9.61 -12.68
N GLY A 194 -12.08 9.31 -11.74
CA GLY A 194 -12.24 8.27 -10.73
C GLY A 194 -13.29 8.58 -9.67
N LEU A 195 -13.54 9.86 -9.35
CA LEU A 195 -14.47 10.26 -8.29
C LEU A 195 -15.91 9.74 -8.52
N ALA A 196 -16.33 9.59 -9.76
CA ALA A 196 -17.66 9.05 -10.10
C ALA A 196 -17.87 7.60 -9.61
N ARG A 197 -16.80 6.87 -9.34
CA ARG A 197 -16.82 5.48 -8.84
C ARG A 197 -16.63 5.37 -7.33
N LEU A 198 -16.45 6.50 -6.63
CA LEU A 198 -16.27 6.53 -5.17
C LEU A 198 -17.60 6.85 -4.47
N PRO A 199 -17.74 6.48 -3.19
CA PRO A 199 -18.85 6.88 -2.33
C PRO A 199 -19.00 8.41 -2.28
N ARG A 200 -20.22 8.88 -2.13
CA ARG A 200 -20.56 10.32 -2.06
C ARG A 200 -20.68 10.76 -0.62
#